data_9a94659bd44944725b67b647d2f123cc
#
_entry.id   9a94659bd44944725b67b647d2f123cc
#
_cell.length_a   1.000
_cell.length_b   1.000
_cell.length_c   1.000
_cell.angle_alpha   90.00
_cell.angle_beta   90.00
_cell.angle_gamma   90.00
#
_symmetry.space_group_name_H-M   'P 1'
#
loop_
_entity.id
_entity.type
_entity.pdbx_description
1 polymer ?
#
loop_
_entity_poly.entity_id
_entity_poly.type
_entity_poly.pdbx_seq_one_letter_code
_entity_poly.pdbx_strand_id
1 'polypeptide(L)'
;MSSRERWTVYPLLFLALGLAMRAIAVPQGEFDAARVDALESTRLVCKEIVIENDDGTILLHMGRVVGGGGGRIEIKDNDGVDTMAVGTRPEDRAGGLEFFDAQGKPTGRLSSPPPAP
;
A
#
# COMPACT_ATOMS: atom_id res chain seq x y z
N MET A 1 15.83 55.05 5.93
CA MET A 1 15.41 54.36 4.71
C MET A 1 14.82 55.32 3.71
N SER A 2 15.34 55.34 2.50
CA SER A 2 14.76 56.13 1.42
C SER A 2 13.43 55.48 0.97
N SER A 3 12.55 56.25 0.37
CA SER A 3 11.29 55.72 -0.14
C SER A 3 11.49 54.65 -1.23
N ARG A 4 12.60 54.67 -1.95
CA ARG A 4 12.96 53.66 -2.94
C ARG A 4 13.29 52.30 -2.30
N GLU A 5 13.99 52.28 -1.17
CA GLU A 5 14.32 51.07 -0.45
C GLU A 5 13.10 50.41 0.14
N ARG A 6 12.13 51.14 0.64
CA ARG A 6 10.86 50.60 1.14
C ARG A 6 10.08 49.88 0.05
N TRP A 7 10.04 50.42 -1.15
CA TRP A 7 9.32 49.83 -2.28
C TRP A 7 9.96 48.52 -2.79
N THR A 8 11.23 48.29 -2.52
CA THR A 8 11.94 47.07 -2.91
C THR A 8 11.93 46.01 -1.80
N VAL A 9 12.11 46.43 -0.55
CA VAL A 9 12.23 45.52 0.60
C VAL A 9 10.90 44.92 1.00
N TYR A 10 9.83 45.70 1.05
CA TYR A 10 8.52 45.18 1.47
C TYR A 10 7.92 44.10 0.56
N PRO A 11 7.94 44.25 -0.79
CA PRO A 11 7.47 43.20 -1.69
C PRO A 11 8.28 41.90 -1.55
N LEU A 12 9.59 42.00 -1.35
CA LEU A 12 10.46 40.84 -1.15
C LEU A 12 10.16 40.12 0.16
N LEU A 13 9.88 40.86 1.23
CA LEU A 13 9.48 40.28 2.52
C LEU A 13 8.12 39.58 2.43
N PHE A 14 7.16 40.17 1.75
CA PHE A 14 5.86 39.55 1.51
C PHE A 14 5.98 38.28 0.68
N LEU A 15 6.80 38.26 -0.35
CA LEU A 15 7.05 37.08 -1.18
C LEU A 15 7.71 35.96 -0.35
N ALA A 16 8.73 36.28 0.44
CA ALA A 16 9.41 35.33 1.30
C ALA A 16 8.46 34.75 2.36
N LEU A 17 7.64 35.59 2.99
CA LEU A 17 6.65 35.15 3.97
C LEU A 17 5.59 34.26 3.32
N GLY A 18 5.09 34.62 2.15
CA GLY A 18 4.11 33.82 1.41
C GLY A 18 4.63 32.43 1.04
N LEU A 19 5.90 32.34 0.57
CA LEU A 19 6.54 31.05 0.29
C LEU A 19 6.75 30.21 1.55
N ALA A 20 7.15 30.82 2.65
CA ALA A 20 7.32 30.14 3.92
C ALA A 20 6.00 29.62 4.48
N MET A 21 4.93 30.41 4.42
CA MET A 21 3.60 29.98 4.83
C MET A 21 3.05 28.85 3.97
N ARG A 22 3.32 28.88 2.67
CA ARG A 22 2.92 27.80 1.77
C ARG A 22 3.65 26.49 2.09
N ALA A 23 4.92 26.55 2.42
CA ALA A 23 5.70 25.38 2.82
C ALA A 23 5.20 24.76 4.15
N ILE A 24 4.72 25.58 5.08
CA ILE A 24 4.16 25.13 6.36
C ILE A 24 2.72 24.63 6.19
N ALA A 25 1.94 25.25 5.31
CA ALA A 25 0.52 24.92 5.10
C ALA A 25 0.30 23.64 4.29
N VAL A 26 1.31 23.14 3.57
CA VAL A 26 1.21 21.84 2.89
C VAL A 26 1.32 20.74 3.94
N PRO A 27 0.26 19.95 4.20
CA PRO A 27 0.32 18.88 5.20
C PRO A 27 1.36 17.85 4.76
N GLN A 28 2.34 17.62 5.63
CA GLN A 28 3.33 16.56 5.45
C GLN A 28 2.63 15.23 5.70
N GLY A 29 2.42 14.44 4.65
CA GLY A 29 1.90 13.08 4.77
C GLY A 29 0.65 12.75 3.98
N GLU A 30 0.01 13.72 3.34
CA GLU A 30 -1.05 13.45 2.38
C GLU A 30 -0.48 13.45 0.96
N PHE A 31 0.10 12.32 0.58
CA PHE A 31 0.48 12.04 -0.80
C PHE A 31 -0.54 11.05 -1.37
N ASP A 32 -1.23 11.42 -2.44
CA ASP A 32 -2.05 10.48 -3.20
C ASP A 32 -1.20 9.39 -3.85
N ALA A 33 0.04 9.73 -4.22
CA ALA A 33 1.04 8.78 -4.70
C ALA A 33 2.45 9.32 -4.44
N ALA A 34 3.34 8.46 -3.96
CA ALA A 34 4.77 8.73 -3.84
C ALA A 34 5.55 7.71 -4.67
N ARG A 35 6.50 8.17 -5.48
CA ARG A 35 7.43 7.30 -6.21
C ARG A 35 8.79 7.40 -5.54
N VAL A 36 9.30 6.26 -5.10
CA VAL A 36 10.61 6.15 -4.46
C VAL A 36 11.36 4.98 -5.07
N ASP A 37 12.66 5.13 -5.28
CA ASP A 37 13.51 4.04 -5.78
C ASP A 37 13.81 3.01 -4.68
N ALA A 38 13.88 3.46 -3.45
CA ALA A 38 14.09 2.59 -2.30
C ALA A 38 13.38 3.17 -1.08
N LEU A 39 12.77 2.30 -0.30
CA LEU A 39 12.15 2.66 0.98
C LEU A 39 12.82 1.86 2.08
N GLU A 40 13.40 2.56 3.06
CA GLU A 40 13.93 1.98 4.28
C GLU A 40 13.08 2.44 5.46
N SER A 41 12.56 1.50 6.23
CA SER A 41 11.65 1.80 7.33
C SER A 41 11.80 0.77 8.43
N THR A 42 11.78 1.21 9.68
CA THR A 42 11.76 0.31 10.84
C THR A 42 10.40 -0.38 10.98
N ARG A 43 9.34 0.27 10.53
CA ARG A 43 7.98 -0.26 10.61
C ARG A 43 7.14 0.31 9.48
N LEU A 44 6.39 -0.55 8.81
CA LEU A 44 5.40 -0.16 7.81
C LEU A 44 4.00 -0.48 8.32
N VAL A 45 3.14 0.52 8.36
CA VAL A 45 1.71 0.35 8.68
C VAL A 45 0.91 0.77 7.46
N CYS A 46 0.22 -0.18 6.85
CA CYS A 46 -0.59 0.04 5.66
C CYS A 46 -1.80 -0.89 5.67
N LYS A 47 -2.75 -0.65 4.80
CA LYS A 47 -3.95 -1.49 4.67
C LYS A 47 -3.80 -2.58 3.63
N GLU A 48 -2.93 -2.36 2.65
CA GLU A 48 -2.77 -3.22 1.50
C GLU A 48 -1.38 -3.05 0.90
N ILE A 49 -0.77 -4.15 0.46
CA ILE A 49 0.46 -4.16 -0.33
C ILE A 49 0.16 -4.89 -1.63
N VAL A 50 0.51 -4.26 -2.75
CA VAL A 50 0.38 -4.82 -4.09
C VAL A 50 1.74 -4.77 -4.77
N ILE A 51 2.18 -5.88 -5.33
CA ILE A 51 3.36 -5.96 -6.17
C ILE A 51 2.91 -6.27 -7.59
N GLU A 52 3.31 -5.42 -8.52
CA GLU A 52 2.99 -5.54 -9.93
C GLU A 52 4.25 -5.81 -10.75
N ASN A 53 4.08 -6.47 -11.90
CA ASN A 53 5.12 -6.51 -12.91
C ASN A 53 5.08 -5.25 -13.80
N ASP A 54 5.95 -5.18 -14.82
CA ASP A 54 6.08 -3.98 -15.66
C ASP A 54 4.82 -3.69 -16.50
N ASP A 55 3.97 -4.67 -16.76
CA ASP A 55 2.73 -4.50 -17.53
C ASP A 55 1.50 -4.22 -16.65
N GLY A 56 1.68 -4.09 -15.34
CA GLY A 56 0.60 -3.81 -14.40
C GLY A 56 -0.14 -5.05 -13.89
N THR A 57 0.28 -6.26 -14.26
CA THR A 57 -0.30 -7.49 -13.71
C THR A 57 0.10 -7.62 -12.24
N ILE A 58 -0.85 -7.87 -11.37
CA ILE A 58 -0.60 -8.07 -9.94
C ILE A 58 0.01 -9.45 -9.73
N LEU A 59 1.19 -9.50 -9.13
CA LEU A 59 1.92 -10.73 -8.81
C LEU A 59 1.74 -11.15 -7.35
N LEU A 60 1.58 -10.19 -6.46
CA LEU A 60 1.38 -10.43 -5.04
C LEU A 60 0.41 -9.41 -4.48
N HIS A 61 -0.50 -9.87 -3.68
CA HIS A 61 -1.44 -9.04 -2.94
C HIS A 61 -1.47 -9.46 -1.49
N MET A 62 -1.26 -8.50 -0.59
CA MET A 62 -1.37 -8.69 0.84
C MET A 62 -2.37 -7.69 1.38
N GLY A 63 -3.36 -8.15 2.11
CA GLY A 63 -4.36 -7.26 2.64
C GLY A 63 -5.48 -7.99 3.36
N ARG A 64 -6.56 -7.29 3.60
CA ARG A 64 -7.73 -7.89 4.24
C ARG A 64 -8.55 -8.70 3.23
N VAL A 65 -9.18 -9.74 3.74
CA VAL A 65 -10.18 -10.48 2.98
C VAL A 65 -11.42 -9.61 2.81
N VAL A 66 -11.95 -9.55 1.60
CA VAL A 66 -13.22 -8.87 1.30
C VAL A 66 -14.34 -9.52 2.13
N GLY A 67 -15.12 -8.68 2.82
CA GLY A 67 -16.17 -9.17 3.71
C GLY A 67 -15.77 -9.31 5.17
N GLY A 68 -14.56 -8.85 5.56
CA GLY A 68 -14.15 -8.74 6.97
C GLY A 68 -13.59 -10.00 7.59
N GLY A 69 -13.10 -10.92 6.78
CA GLY A 69 -12.61 -12.22 7.25
C GLY A 69 -11.16 -12.30 7.74
N GLY A 70 -10.46 -11.18 7.91
CA GLY A 70 -9.06 -11.18 8.35
C GLY A 70 -8.08 -10.92 7.22
N GLY A 71 -6.79 -11.25 7.44
CA GLY A 71 -5.72 -11.00 6.49
C GLY A 71 -5.43 -12.18 5.57
N ARG A 72 -4.95 -11.87 4.37
CA ARG A 72 -4.62 -12.87 3.35
C ARG A 72 -3.48 -12.39 2.48
N ILE A 73 -2.62 -13.32 2.07
CA ILE A 73 -1.58 -13.12 1.07
C ILE A 73 -1.91 -14.00 -0.13
N GLU A 74 -1.95 -13.40 -1.31
CA GLU A 74 -2.17 -14.09 -2.58
C GLU A 74 -0.95 -13.91 -3.47
N ILE A 75 -0.45 -15.01 -4.00
CA ILE A 75 0.64 -15.02 -4.98
C ILE A 75 0.05 -15.46 -6.32
N LYS A 76 0.34 -14.67 -7.36
CA LYS A 76 -0.21 -14.86 -8.69
C LYS A 76 0.91 -15.11 -9.69
N ASP A 77 0.59 -15.74 -10.80
CA ASP A 77 1.49 -15.89 -11.93
C ASP A 77 1.49 -14.64 -12.83
N ASN A 78 2.25 -14.69 -13.93
CA ASN A 78 2.35 -13.56 -14.87
C ASN A 78 1.02 -13.25 -15.61
N ASP A 79 0.06 -14.14 -15.58
CA ASP A 79 -1.25 -13.95 -16.15
C ASP A 79 -2.28 -13.46 -15.13
N GLY A 80 -1.86 -13.24 -13.87
CA GLY A 80 -2.71 -12.79 -12.79
C GLY A 80 -3.55 -13.90 -12.15
N VAL A 81 -3.25 -15.16 -12.45
CA VAL A 81 -3.94 -16.33 -11.88
C VAL A 81 -3.30 -16.70 -10.54
N ASP A 82 -4.12 -16.93 -9.53
CA ASP A 82 -3.64 -17.34 -8.22
C ASP A 82 -2.89 -18.67 -8.29
N THR A 83 -1.68 -18.71 -7.73
CA THR A 83 -0.88 -19.93 -7.59
C THR A 83 -0.86 -20.44 -6.16
N MET A 84 -0.88 -19.52 -5.20
CA MET A 84 -0.89 -19.83 -3.76
C MET A 84 -1.63 -18.72 -3.01
N ALA A 85 -2.34 -19.09 -1.99
CA ALA A 85 -2.95 -18.16 -1.05
C ALA A 85 -2.76 -18.68 0.37
N VAL A 86 -2.43 -17.77 1.29
CA VAL A 86 -2.23 -18.07 2.69
C VAL A 86 -2.91 -17.01 3.56
N GLY A 87 -3.54 -17.44 4.62
CA GLY A 87 -4.19 -16.54 5.55
C GLY A 87 -5.55 -17.05 6.03
N THR A 88 -6.42 -16.13 6.36
CA THR A 88 -7.74 -16.44 6.88
C THR A 88 -8.67 -16.88 5.74
N ARG A 89 -9.30 -18.01 5.89
CA ARG A 89 -10.29 -18.51 4.93
C ARG A 89 -11.63 -17.81 5.15
N PRO A 90 -12.27 -17.34 4.06
CA PRO A 90 -13.56 -16.67 4.20
C PRO A 90 -14.68 -17.56 4.73
N GLU A 91 -14.63 -18.88 4.44
CA GLU A 91 -15.71 -19.82 4.75
C GLU A 91 -15.87 -20.07 6.25
N ASP A 92 -14.74 -20.26 6.96
CA ASP A 92 -14.77 -20.65 8.37
C ASP A 92 -13.90 -19.75 9.28
N ARG A 93 -13.24 -18.77 8.72
CA ARG A 93 -12.32 -17.85 9.40
C ARG A 93 -11.12 -18.53 10.07
N ALA A 94 -10.81 -19.76 9.66
CA ALA A 94 -9.61 -20.46 10.10
C ALA A 94 -8.42 -20.16 9.20
N GLY A 95 -7.21 -20.35 9.70
CA GLY A 95 -5.99 -20.23 8.91
C GLY A 95 -5.87 -21.34 7.89
N GLY A 96 -5.31 -21.04 6.74
CA GLY A 96 -5.13 -22.02 5.69
C GLY A 96 -4.10 -21.60 4.67
N LEU A 97 -3.62 -22.60 3.93
CA LEU A 97 -2.74 -22.47 2.78
C LEU A 97 -3.36 -23.24 1.63
N GLU A 98 -3.54 -22.57 0.50
CA GLU A 98 -4.14 -23.16 -0.69
C GLU A 98 -3.18 -23.08 -1.87
N PHE A 99 -3.16 -24.13 -2.67
CA PHE A 99 -2.43 -24.20 -3.94
C PHE A 99 -3.42 -24.30 -5.09
N PHE A 100 -3.06 -23.71 -6.22
CA PHE A 100 -3.90 -23.66 -7.40
C PHE A 100 -3.10 -24.13 -8.63
N ASP A 101 -3.80 -24.65 -9.62
CA ASP A 101 -3.20 -24.96 -10.91
C ASP A 101 -3.14 -23.72 -11.83
N ALA A 102 -2.63 -23.90 -13.05
CA ALA A 102 -2.51 -22.82 -14.02
C ALA A 102 -3.86 -22.22 -14.46
N GLN A 103 -4.96 -22.91 -14.23
CA GLN A 103 -6.33 -22.46 -14.52
C GLN A 103 -7.01 -21.84 -13.31
N GLY A 104 -6.31 -21.74 -12.17
CA GLY A 104 -6.87 -21.17 -10.95
C GLY A 104 -7.75 -22.12 -10.16
N LYS A 105 -7.72 -23.43 -10.44
CA LYS A 105 -8.43 -24.43 -9.66
C LYS A 105 -7.62 -24.88 -8.45
N PRO A 106 -8.24 -25.02 -7.27
CA PRO A 106 -7.55 -25.56 -6.11
C PRO A 106 -7.03 -26.97 -6.34
N THR A 107 -5.72 -27.20 -6.07
CA THR A 107 -5.06 -28.51 -6.20
C THR A 107 -4.64 -29.11 -4.88
N GLY A 108 -4.52 -28.28 -3.84
CA GLY A 108 -4.13 -28.73 -2.53
C GLY A 108 -4.49 -27.70 -1.46
N ARG A 109 -4.64 -28.16 -0.24
CA ARG A 109 -4.98 -27.31 0.89
C ARG A 109 -4.32 -27.84 2.15
N LEU A 110 -3.70 -26.95 2.92
CA LEU A 110 -3.29 -27.19 4.29
C LEU A 110 -4.11 -26.29 5.20
N SER A 111 -4.71 -26.84 6.19
CA SER A 111 -5.53 -26.10 7.14
C SER A 111 -5.29 -26.59 8.56
N SER A 112 -5.59 -25.72 9.53
CA SER A 112 -5.59 -26.13 10.93
C SER A 112 -6.54 -27.32 11.11
N PRO A 113 -6.19 -28.32 11.94
CA PRO A 113 -7.14 -29.38 12.26
C PRO A 113 -8.39 -28.79 12.90
N PRO A 114 -9.57 -29.39 12.69
CA PRO A 114 -10.78 -28.93 13.35
C PRO A 114 -10.59 -28.99 14.89
N PRO A 115 -11.26 -28.10 15.65
CA PRO A 115 -11.18 -28.16 17.09
C PRO A 115 -11.61 -29.51 17.59
N ALA A 116 -10.92 -30.01 18.63
CA ALA A 116 -11.25 -31.30 19.25
C ALA A 116 -12.71 -31.29 19.73
N PRO A 117 -13.44 -32.42 19.56
CA PRO A 117 -14.85 -32.52 19.98
C PRO A 117 -14.99 -32.40 21.51
#